data_ffe0b8ab7c150d16fa145e14f4131f3e
#
_entry.id   ffe0b8ab7c150d16fa145e14f4131f3e
#
_cell.length_a   1.000
_cell.length_b   1.000
_cell.length_c   1.000
_cell.angle_alpha   90.00
_cell.angle_beta   90.00
_cell.angle_gamma   90.00
#
_symmetry.space_group_name_H-M   'P 1'
#
loop_
_entity.id
_entity.type
_entity.pdbx_description
1 polymer ?
#
loop_
_entity_poly.entity_id
_entity_poly.type
_entity_poly.pdbx_seq_one_letter_code
_entity_poly.pdbx_strand_id
1 'polypeptide(L)'
;MIGVIAQRLVRVICEKCKEEYEPGKDVIIGLHLKANSNGDGKVKLYRGTGCSLCKNTGYFGRTSIYELIVLDEEIRALIISKASSNIIKDAALKKGMKTLKDSGLEKVMQGITTIEEVLRVAG
;
A
#
# COMPACT_ATOMS: atom_id res chain seq x y z
N MET A 1 15.73 -15.16 1.77
CA MET A 1 14.58 -15.53 0.93
C MET A 1 13.38 -14.67 1.32
N ILE A 2 12.65 -14.15 0.34
CA ILE A 2 11.44 -13.36 0.57
C ILE A 2 10.23 -14.20 0.20
N GLY A 3 9.23 -14.21 1.09
CA GLY A 3 7.98 -14.92 0.85
C GLY A 3 6.81 -13.96 0.82
N VAL A 4 5.77 -14.29 0.05
CA VAL A 4 4.51 -13.56 0.01
C VAL A 4 3.55 -14.25 0.98
N ILE A 5 3.07 -13.54 1.99
CA ILE A 5 2.16 -14.11 2.99
C ILE A 5 0.72 -13.60 2.84
N ALA A 6 0.50 -12.55 2.06
CA ALA A 6 -0.84 -12.07 1.74
C ALA A 6 -0.82 -11.29 0.43
N GLN A 7 -1.95 -11.29 -0.26
CA GLN A 7 -2.15 -10.56 -1.51
C GLN A 7 -3.57 -10.03 -1.55
N ARG A 8 -3.73 -8.80 -2.05
CA ARG A 8 -5.05 -8.20 -2.26
C ARG A 8 -5.04 -7.44 -3.58
N LEU A 9 -6.20 -7.31 -4.19
CA LEU A 9 -6.37 -6.52 -5.40
C LEU A 9 -6.89 -5.13 -5.04
N VAL A 10 -6.29 -4.11 -5.65
CA VAL A 10 -6.76 -2.73 -5.58
C VAL A 10 -7.08 -2.25 -6.99
N ARG A 11 -8.06 -1.36 -7.11
CA ARG A 11 -8.41 -0.77 -8.41
C ARG A 11 -7.37 0.28 -8.78
N VAL A 12 -7.04 0.34 -10.06
CA VAL A 12 -6.08 1.31 -10.60
C VAL A 12 -6.85 2.59 -10.99
N ILE A 13 -6.26 3.75 -10.70
CA ILE A 13 -6.85 5.04 -11.09
C ILE A 13 -6.95 5.10 -12.61
N CYS A 14 -8.11 5.52 -13.12
CA CYS A 14 -8.32 5.70 -14.55
C CYS A 14 -7.38 6.79 -15.10
N GLU A 15 -6.56 6.44 -16.07
CA GLU A 15 -5.57 7.36 -16.64
C GLU A 15 -6.19 8.54 -17.37
N LYS A 16 -7.39 8.37 -17.92
CA LYS A 16 -8.06 9.42 -18.69
C LYS A 16 -8.63 10.53 -17.83
N CYS A 17 -9.04 10.23 -16.59
CA CYS A 17 -9.59 11.23 -15.68
C CYS A 17 -8.74 11.45 -14.44
N LYS A 18 -7.53 10.91 -14.45
CA LYS A 18 -6.59 11.04 -13.34
C LYS A 18 -6.21 12.50 -13.12
N GLU A 19 -6.33 12.96 -11.87
CA GLU A 19 -5.87 14.29 -11.49
C GLU A 19 -5.05 14.23 -10.23
N GLU A 20 -4.12 15.17 -10.12
CA GLU A 20 -3.26 15.32 -8.96
C GLU A 20 -3.95 16.17 -7.90
N TYR A 21 -3.78 15.84 -6.63
CA TYR A 21 -4.26 16.68 -5.54
C TYR A 21 -3.30 16.62 -4.36
N GLU A 22 -3.35 17.62 -3.49
CA GLU A 22 -2.58 17.65 -2.26
C GLU A 22 -3.46 17.16 -1.10
N PRO A 23 -3.05 16.08 -0.40
CA PRO A 23 -3.80 15.61 0.76
C PRO A 23 -3.65 16.58 1.93
N GLY A 24 -4.63 16.59 2.83
CA GLY A 24 -4.53 17.35 4.06
C GLY A 24 -3.42 16.84 4.98
N LYS A 25 -2.93 17.71 5.86
CA LYS A 25 -1.87 17.34 6.82
C LYS A 25 -2.26 16.16 7.69
N ASP A 26 -3.53 16.06 8.07
CA ASP A 26 -4.04 14.96 8.89
C ASP A 26 -3.88 13.61 8.18
N VAL A 27 -4.12 13.58 6.88
CA VAL A 27 -3.95 12.37 6.08
C VAL A 27 -2.47 11.97 6.02
N ILE A 28 -1.59 12.94 5.80
CA ILE A 28 -0.14 12.70 5.75
C ILE A 28 0.36 12.13 7.07
N ILE A 29 0.00 12.75 8.17
CA ILE A 29 0.42 12.33 9.52
C ILE A 29 -0.18 10.96 9.87
N GLY A 30 -1.49 10.79 9.65
CA GLY A 30 -2.20 9.57 10.02
C GLY A 30 -1.74 8.33 9.27
N LEU A 31 -1.23 8.48 8.05
CA LEU A 31 -0.76 7.38 7.23
C LEU A 31 0.76 7.28 7.17
N HIS A 32 1.47 8.15 7.89
CA HIS A 32 2.94 8.21 7.87
C HIS A 32 3.51 8.34 6.46
N LEU A 33 2.84 9.11 5.61
CA LEU A 33 3.30 9.33 4.24
C LEU A 33 4.58 10.15 4.25
N LYS A 34 5.56 9.72 3.47
CA LYS A 34 6.80 10.45 3.30
C LYS A 34 6.60 11.53 2.24
N ALA A 35 7.12 12.74 2.52
CA ALA A 35 7.14 13.78 1.52
C ALA A 35 7.87 13.29 0.27
N ASN A 36 7.30 13.58 -0.90
CA ASN A 36 7.94 13.22 -2.16
C ASN A 36 9.27 13.97 -2.26
N SER A 37 10.29 13.32 -2.79
CA SER A 37 11.68 13.77 -2.77
C SER A 37 11.98 15.01 -3.61
N ASN A 38 10.97 15.78 -3.98
CA ASN A 38 11.13 17.01 -4.76
C ASN A 38 11.60 18.22 -3.94
N GLY A 39 11.89 18.02 -2.66
CA GLY A 39 12.51 19.04 -1.81
C GLY A 39 11.58 20.12 -1.28
N ASP A 40 10.32 20.14 -1.65
CA ASP A 40 9.36 21.12 -1.17
C ASP A 40 8.50 20.64 0.02
N GLY A 41 8.69 19.39 0.44
CA GLY A 41 7.98 18.80 1.57
C GLY A 41 6.51 18.51 1.32
N LYS A 42 6.05 18.63 0.09
CA LYS A 42 4.65 18.39 -0.27
C LYS A 42 4.46 16.97 -0.79
N VAL A 43 3.39 16.32 -0.34
CA VAL A 43 2.97 15.02 -0.83
C VAL A 43 1.91 15.24 -1.90
N LYS A 44 2.10 14.64 -3.07
CA LYS A 44 1.14 14.71 -4.18
C LYS A 44 0.51 13.34 -4.36
N LEU A 45 -0.81 13.29 -4.34
CA LEU A 45 -1.58 12.09 -4.58
C LEU A 45 -2.44 12.26 -5.83
N TYR A 46 -3.07 11.18 -6.25
CA TYR A 46 -3.83 11.15 -7.49
C TYR A 46 -5.19 10.52 -7.24
N ARG A 47 -6.18 10.92 -8.03
CA ARG A 47 -7.53 10.36 -8.01
C ARG A 47 -8.13 10.43 -9.39
N GLY A 48 -9.13 9.59 -9.65
CA GLY A 48 -9.91 9.66 -10.87
C GLY A 48 -11.17 10.50 -10.65
N THR A 49 -11.40 11.47 -11.51
CA THR A 49 -12.58 12.36 -11.41
C THR A 49 -13.84 11.72 -11.97
N GLY A 50 -13.69 10.65 -12.76
CA GLY A 50 -14.78 10.00 -13.45
C GLY A 50 -14.85 10.42 -14.92
N CYS A 51 -15.01 9.47 -15.82
CA CYS A 51 -15.15 9.73 -17.25
C CYS A 51 -15.89 8.54 -17.90
N SER A 52 -16.13 8.64 -19.21
CA SER A 52 -16.85 7.60 -19.93
C SER A 52 -16.08 6.28 -19.99
N LEU A 53 -14.75 6.32 -20.04
CA LEU A 53 -13.92 5.11 -20.09
C LEU A 53 -14.06 4.27 -18.82
N CYS A 54 -14.04 4.91 -17.66
CA CYS A 54 -14.14 4.23 -16.36
C CYS A 54 -15.59 4.15 -15.85
N LYS A 55 -16.56 4.54 -16.65
CA LYS A 55 -18.00 4.57 -16.30
C LYS A 55 -18.26 5.43 -15.06
N ASN A 56 -17.57 6.55 -14.97
CA ASN A 56 -17.66 7.53 -13.88
C ASN A 56 -17.21 6.99 -12.51
N THR A 57 -16.46 5.88 -12.48
CA THR A 57 -15.95 5.33 -11.21
C THR A 57 -14.63 5.95 -10.77
N GLY A 58 -13.87 6.51 -11.70
CA GLY A 58 -12.50 6.98 -11.43
C GLY A 58 -11.46 5.87 -11.47
N TYR A 59 -11.85 4.64 -11.72
CA TYR A 59 -10.95 3.48 -11.72
C TYR A 59 -11.10 2.68 -13.01
N PHE A 60 -9.98 2.20 -13.52
CA PHE A 60 -9.92 1.33 -14.69
C PHE A 60 -8.77 0.34 -14.53
N GLY A 61 -9.12 -0.95 -14.43
CA GLY A 61 -8.14 -2.00 -14.21
C GLY A 61 -7.86 -2.25 -12.73
N ARG A 62 -7.03 -3.24 -12.46
CA ARG A 62 -6.67 -3.65 -11.10
C ARG A 62 -5.22 -4.05 -11.04
N THR A 63 -4.62 -3.94 -9.85
CA THR A 63 -3.27 -4.42 -9.59
C THR A 63 -3.22 -5.05 -8.21
N SER A 64 -2.16 -5.77 -7.91
CA SER A 64 -2.00 -6.47 -6.64
C SER A 64 -1.10 -5.70 -5.69
N ILE A 65 -1.41 -5.79 -4.41
CA ILE A 65 -0.51 -5.42 -3.32
C ILE A 65 -0.20 -6.67 -2.52
N TYR A 66 0.99 -6.70 -1.91
CA TYR A 66 1.50 -7.88 -1.26
C TYR A 66 2.00 -7.57 0.14
N GLU A 67 1.83 -8.54 1.03
CA GLU A 67 2.51 -8.52 2.32
C GLU A 67 3.71 -9.46 2.20
N LEU A 68 4.91 -8.91 2.37
CA LEU A 68 6.16 -9.62 2.15
C LEU A 68 6.88 -9.84 3.47
N ILE A 69 7.45 -11.03 3.64
CA ILE A 69 8.23 -11.39 4.82
C ILE A 69 9.61 -11.89 4.39
N VAL A 70 10.64 -11.50 5.14
CA VAL A 70 11.97 -12.08 4.97
C VAL A 70 12.04 -13.37 5.78
N LEU A 71 12.26 -14.50 5.09
CA LEU A 71 12.35 -15.81 5.72
C LEU A 71 13.81 -16.08 6.11
N ASP A 72 14.18 -15.69 7.32
CA ASP A 72 15.48 -16.02 7.91
C ASP A 72 15.31 -17.17 8.90
N GLU A 73 16.41 -17.58 9.54
CA GLU A 73 16.40 -18.69 10.47
C GLU A 73 15.49 -18.47 11.67
N GLU A 74 15.45 -17.24 12.20
CA GLU A 74 14.60 -16.90 13.33
C GLU A 74 13.12 -17.01 12.99
N ILE A 75 12.71 -16.46 11.85
CA ILE A 75 11.32 -16.53 11.39
C ILE A 75 10.93 -18.00 11.11
N ARG A 76 11.82 -18.76 10.48
CA ARG A 76 11.58 -20.19 10.24
C ARG A 76 11.39 -20.97 11.52
N ALA A 77 12.23 -20.68 12.53
CA ALA A 77 12.12 -21.34 13.83
C ALA A 77 10.78 -21.04 14.50
N LEU A 78 10.29 -19.79 14.42
CA LEU A 78 8.99 -19.41 14.95
C LEU A 78 7.86 -20.15 14.25
N ILE A 79 7.94 -20.30 12.92
CA ILE A 79 6.93 -21.02 12.14
C ILE A 79 6.94 -22.50 12.53
N ILE A 80 8.10 -23.12 12.63
CA ILE A 80 8.25 -24.54 12.99
C ILE A 80 7.74 -24.81 14.41
N SER A 81 7.98 -23.88 15.35
CA SER A 81 7.49 -24.00 16.73
C SER A 81 6.00 -23.72 16.87
N LYS A 82 5.32 -23.40 15.78
CA LYS A 82 3.89 -23.06 15.77
C LYS A 82 3.56 -21.84 16.65
N ALA A 83 4.46 -20.86 16.66
CA ALA A 83 4.23 -19.59 17.35
C ALA A 83 2.98 -18.91 16.79
N SER A 84 2.32 -18.06 17.60
CA SER A 84 1.12 -17.34 17.15
C SER A 84 1.46 -16.40 15.98
N SER A 85 0.45 -16.12 15.14
CA SER A 85 0.61 -15.18 14.02
C SER A 85 1.14 -13.82 14.47
N ASN A 86 0.70 -13.36 15.64
CA ASN A 86 1.14 -12.07 16.18
C ASN A 86 2.62 -12.06 16.51
N ILE A 87 3.14 -13.13 17.10
CA ILE A 87 4.57 -13.27 17.44
C ILE A 87 5.41 -13.28 16.17
N ILE A 88 4.99 -14.05 15.17
CA ILE A 88 5.69 -14.14 13.88
C ILE A 88 5.69 -12.78 13.18
N LYS A 89 4.56 -12.10 13.15
CA LYS A 89 4.41 -10.78 12.54
C LYS A 89 5.28 -9.74 13.23
N ASP A 90 5.28 -9.71 14.57
CA ASP A 90 6.10 -8.77 15.33
C ASP A 90 7.60 -8.97 15.05
N ALA A 91 8.05 -10.23 15.03
CA ALA A 91 9.44 -10.54 14.70
C ALA A 91 9.78 -10.11 13.27
N ALA A 92 8.87 -10.36 12.31
CA ALA A 92 9.06 -10.00 10.91
C ALA A 92 9.11 -8.47 10.73
N LEU A 93 8.25 -7.72 11.42
CA LEU A 93 8.23 -6.26 11.36
C LEU A 93 9.55 -5.66 11.84
N LYS A 94 10.14 -6.22 12.88
CA LYS A 94 11.46 -5.80 13.38
C LYS A 94 12.57 -6.02 12.35
N LYS A 95 12.36 -6.92 11.40
CA LYS A 95 13.33 -7.25 10.34
C LYS A 95 13.01 -6.56 9.02
N GLY A 96 12.08 -5.61 9.00
CA GLY A 96 11.73 -4.85 7.81
C GLY A 96 10.67 -5.48 6.94
N MET A 97 9.79 -6.30 7.50
CA MET A 97 8.64 -6.83 6.77
C MET A 97 7.80 -5.70 6.19
N LYS A 98 7.39 -5.87 4.94
CA LYS A 98 6.49 -4.92 4.29
C LYS A 98 5.05 -5.43 4.41
N THR A 99 4.18 -4.63 5.03
CA THR A 99 2.76 -4.98 5.21
C THR A 99 1.96 -4.69 3.94
N LEU A 100 0.72 -5.23 3.87
CA LEU A 100 -0.20 -4.88 2.77
C LEU A 100 -0.40 -3.38 2.67
N LYS A 101 -0.55 -2.70 3.80
CA LYS A 101 -0.72 -1.25 3.85
C LYS A 101 0.50 -0.53 3.28
N ASP A 102 1.71 -0.95 3.66
CA ASP A 102 2.95 -0.37 3.13
C ASP A 102 3.04 -0.54 1.63
N SER A 103 2.76 -1.75 1.12
CA SER A 103 2.74 -2.03 -0.31
C SER A 103 1.71 -1.17 -1.04
N GLY A 104 0.50 -1.04 -0.45
CA GLY A 104 -0.55 -0.21 -1.02
C GLY A 104 -0.18 1.27 -1.05
N LEU A 105 0.41 1.79 0.03
CA LEU A 105 0.82 3.18 0.10
C LEU A 105 1.93 3.51 -0.92
N GLU A 106 2.82 2.57 -1.21
CA GLU A 106 3.79 2.74 -2.29
C GLU A 106 3.08 2.95 -3.63
N LYS A 107 2.04 2.16 -3.91
CA LYS A 107 1.24 2.31 -5.13
C LYS A 107 0.52 3.65 -5.17
N VAL A 108 0.02 4.11 -4.02
CA VAL A 108 -0.61 5.44 -3.89
C VAL A 108 0.39 6.54 -4.25
N MET A 109 1.60 6.48 -3.71
CA MET A 109 2.65 7.47 -3.97
C MET A 109 3.10 7.47 -5.43
N GLN A 110 3.00 6.33 -6.11
CA GLN A 110 3.30 6.21 -7.54
C GLN A 110 2.16 6.68 -8.44
N GLY A 111 1.01 7.03 -7.85
CA GLY A 111 -0.15 7.46 -8.62
C GLY A 111 -0.92 6.32 -9.28
N ILE A 112 -0.76 5.09 -8.81
CA ILE A 112 -1.41 3.91 -9.38
C ILE A 112 -2.80 3.71 -8.80
N THR A 113 -2.96 3.93 -7.48
CA THR A 113 -4.23 3.75 -6.79
C THR A 113 -4.48 4.87 -5.79
N THR A 114 -5.58 4.78 -5.03
CA THR A 114 -5.96 5.79 -4.05
C THR A 114 -5.81 5.26 -2.63
N ILE A 115 -5.73 6.19 -1.66
CA ILE A 115 -5.71 5.84 -0.24
C ILE A 115 -6.97 5.07 0.14
N GLU A 116 -8.13 5.48 -0.37
CA GLU A 116 -9.42 4.83 -0.10
C GLU A 116 -9.40 3.36 -0.51
N GLU A 117 -8.80 3.04 -1.67
CA GLU A 117 -8.68 1.65 -2.13
C GLU A 117 -7.78 0.82 -1.20
N VAL A 118 -6.65 1.38 -0.78
CA VAL A 118 -5.73 0.69 0.12
C VAL A 118 -6.40 0.42 1.46
N LEU A 119 -7.10 1.41 2.01
CA LEU A 119 -7.81 1.25 3.29
C LEU A 119 -8.96 0.26 3.20
N ARG A 120 -9.62 0.17 2.04
CA ARG A 120 -10.70 -0.80 1.83
C ARG A 120 -10.21 -2.24 1.96
N VAL A 121 -9.01 -2.54 1.50
CA VAL A 121 -8.47 -3.91 1.45
C VAL A 121 -7.42 -4.21 2.52
N ALA A 122 -6.79 -3.20 3.10
CA ALA A 122 -5.67 -3.36 4.04
C ALA A 122 -5.80 -2.48 5.30
N GLY A 123 -6.87 -1.74 5.39
CA GLY A 123 -7.10 -0.85 6.53
C GLY A 123 -7.60 -1.51 7.78
#